data_6191402433f89478b0f99263eb102ff4
#
_entry.id   6191402433f89478b0f99263eb102ff4
#
_cell.length_a   1.000
_cell.length_b   1.000
_cell.length_c   1.000
_cell.angle_alpha   90.00
_cell.angle_beta   90.00
_cell.angle_gamma   90.00
#
_symmetry.space_group_name_H-M   'P 1'
#
loop_
_entity.id
_entity.type
_entity.pdbx_description
1 polymer ?
#
loop_
_entity_poly.entity_id
_entity_poly.type
_entity_poly.pdbx_seq_one_letter_code
_entity_poly.pdbx_strand_id
1 'polypeptide(L)'
;MLNETFNSCNPSSPIPILKIHGTSDRVVSYNGYDEGEFKSVEEVLDFWKSNNKSNANESLENLGSTSIYSEFYNTTVNVNFEKYTFDSDENNSEIVHYKIINGGHWWDYSSDKHLKTSTILWDFFSKHSKQ
;
A
#
# COMPACT_ATOMS: atom_id res chain seq x y z
N MET A 1 -0.84 0.82 -10.29
CA MET A 1 -2.10 0.70 -11.07
C MET A 1 -1.76 0.95 -12.54
N LEU A 2 -2.33 0.17 -13.46
CA LEU A 2 -2.20 0.41 -14.90
C LEU A 2 -2.77 1.78 -15.25
N ASN A 3 -2.14 2.49 -16.17
CA ASN A 3 -2.60 3.82 -16.62
C ASN A 3 -4.01 3.81 -17.19
N GLU A 4 -4.33 2.80 -17.99
CA GLU A 4 -5.67 2.66 -18.57
C GLU A 4 -6.74 2.55 -17.47
N THR A 5 -6.50 1.67 -16.48
CA THR A 5 -7.40 1.51 -15.33
C THR A 5 -7.50 2.79 -14.51
N PHE A 6 -6.38 3.48 -14.29
CA PHE A 6 -6.35 4.73 -13.54
C PHE A 6 -7.17 5.82 -14.22
N ASN A 7 -6.98 5.99 -15.53
CA ASN A 7 -7.67 7.04 -16.31
C ASN A 7 -9.17 6.77 -16.47
N SER A 8 -9.61 5.52 -16.41
CA SER A 8 -11.02 5.13 -16.50
C SER A 8 -11.70 4.97 -15.14
N CYS A 9 -10.93 5.02 -14.05
CA CYS A 9 -11.46 4.83 -12.70
C CYS A 9 -12.30 6.04 -12.27
N ASN A 10 -13.58 5.80 -12.03
CA ASN A 10 -14.53 6.84 -11.60
C ASN A 10 -15.44 6.30 -10.50
N PRO A 11 -14.96 6.16 -9.25
CA PRO A 11 -15.75 5.65 -8.14
C PRO A 11 -16.93 6.58 -7.85
N SER A 12 -18.10 6.01 -7.60
CA SER A 12 -19.32 6.77 -7.30
C SER A 12 -19.42 7.24 -5.85
N SER A 13 -18.56 6.72 -4.97
CA SER A 13 -18.54 7.02 -3.53
C SER A 13 -17.18 6.74 -2.93
N PRO A 14 -16.85 7.38 -1.78
CA PRO A 14 -15.68 7.01 -0.98
C PRO A 14 -15.69 5.54 -0.58
N ILE A 15 -14.53 4.89 -0.65
CA ILE A 15 -14.33 3.48 -0.26
C ILE A 15 -13.03 3.32 0.53
N PRO A 16 -12.98 2.43 1.53
CA PRO A 16 -11.74 2.15 2.24
C PRO A 16 -10.71 1.49 1.31
N ILE A 17 -9.47 1.93 1.40
CA ILE A 17 -8.36 1.45 0.55
C ILE A 17 -7.23 0.90 1.40
N LEU A 18 -6.77 -0.31 1.09
CA LEU A 18 -5.52 -0.86 1.59
C LEU A 18 -4.53 -1.01 0.44
N LYS A 19 -3.37 -0.38 0.57
CA LYS A 19 -2.26 -0.48 -0.37
C LYS A 19 -1.02 -1.02 0.34
N ILE A 20 -0.48 -2.12 -0.15
CA ILE A 20 0.79 -2.70 0.34
C ILE A 20 1.76 -2.73 -0.83
N HIS A 21 2.97 -2.16 -0.68
CA HIS A 21 3.94 -2.11 -1.79
C HIS A 21 5.38 -1.98 -1.30
N GLY A 22 6.28 -2.73 -1.94
CA GLY A 22 7.71 -2.64 -1.71
C GLY A 22 8.38 -1.55 -2.55
N THR A 23 9.27 -0.76 -1.95
CA THR A 23 9.94 0.34 -2.66
C THR A 23 10.98 -0.12 -3.67
N SER A 24 11.44 -1.37 -3.57
CA SER A 24 12.40 -2.01 -4.50
C SER A 24 11.72 -3.04 -5.41
N ASP A 25 10.39 -2.91 -5.60
CA ASP A 25 9.64 -3.74 -6.54
C ASP A 25 10.09 -3.46 -7.99
N ARG A 26 10.64 -4.49 -8.65
CA ARG A 26 11.14 -4.40 -10.04
C ARG A 26 10.17 -4.94 -11.08
N VAL A 27 9.05 -5.51 -10.64
CA VAL A 27 8.00 -6.01 -11.54
C VAL A 27 6.94 -4.93 -11.73
N VAL A 28 6.47 -4.34 -10.62
CA VAL A 28 5.57 -3.18 -10.64
C VAL A 28 6.25 -2.07 -9.84
N SER A 29 6.94 -1.17 -10.53
CA SER A 29 7.73 -0.11 -9.89
C SER A 29 6.89 0.70 -8.92
N TYR A 30 7.43 0.94 -7.71
CA TYR A 30 6.83 1.85 -6.73
C TYR A 30 6.66 3.27 -7.29
N ASN A 31 7.65 3.71 -8.08
CA ASN A 31 7.67 5.04 -8.69
C ASN A 31 6.94 5.13 -10.03
N GLY A 32 6.30 4.03 -10.46
CA GLY A 32 5.72 3.97 -11.81
C GLY A 32 6.78 3.76 -12.88
N TYR A 33 6.39 3.90 -14.15
CA TYR A 33 7.28 3.86 -15.30
C TYR A 33 7.10 5.13 -16.14
N ASP A 34 8.21 5.70 -16.60
CA ASP A 34 8.24 6.94 -17.39
C ASP A 34 7.47 6.82 -18.71
N GLU A 35 7.40 5.63 -19.29
CA GLU A 35 6.62 5.35 -20.50
C GLU A 35 5.12 5.17 -20.25
N GLY A 36 4.67 5.39 -19.03
CA GLY A 36 3.26 5.54 -18.72
C GLY A 36 2.44 4.24 -18.62
N GLU A 37 3.07 3.08 -18.49
CA GLU A 37 2.36 1.82 -18.34
C GLU A 37 1.70 1.68 -16.96
N PHE A 38 2.40 2.13 -15.90
CA PHE A 38 1.94 2.07 -14.51
C PHE A 38 2.07 3.43 -13.83
N LYS A 39 1.04 3.82 -13.10
CA LYS A 39 1.10 4.93 -12.17
C LYS A 39 1.97 4.60 -10.95
N SER A 40 2.67 5.60 -10.44
CA SER A 40 3.36 5.50 -9.16
C SER A 40 2.38 5.21 -8.01
N VAL A 41 2.90 4.69 -6.90
CA VAL A 41 2.09 4.48 -5.70
C VAL A 41 1.54 5.81 -5.18
N GLU A 42 2.34 6.86 -5.21
CA GLU A 42 1.96 8.20 -4.74
C GLU A 42 0.80 8.78 -5.59
N GLU A 43 0.86 8.69 -6.92
CA GLU A 43 -0.26 9.12 -7.78
C GLU A 43 -1.55 8.35 -7.47
N VAL A 44 -1.45 7.05 -7.21
CA VAL A 44 -2.61 6.22 -6.85
C VAL A 44 -3.17 6.61 -5.48
N LEU A 45 -2.30 6.88 -4.50
CA LEU A 45 -2.72 7.35 -3.19
C LEU A 45 -3.39 8.73 -3.28
N ASP A 46 -2.83 9.66 -4.06
CA ASP A 46 -3.41 11.00 -4.24
C ASP A 46 -4.78 10.95 -4.90
N PHE A 47 -4.96 10.07 -5.88
CA PHE A 47 -6.27 9.82 -6.48
C PHE A 47 -7.29 9.38 -5.42
N TRP A 48 -6.95 8.38 -4.59
CA TRP A 48 -7.87 7.87 -3.57
C TRP A 48 -8.09 8.86 -2.43
N LYS A 49 -7.05 9.62 -2.04
CA LYS A 49 -7.20 10.73 -1.06
C LYS A 49 -8.21 11.77 -1.56
N SER A 50 -8.12 12.14 -2.83
CA SER A 50 -9.07 13.05 -3.45
C SER A 50 -10.48 12.48 -3.51
N ASN A 51 -10.64 11.22 -3.94
CA ASN A 51 -11.95 10.56 -4.03
C ASN A 51 -12.61 10.39 -2.66
N ASN A 52 -11.83 10.02 -1.65
CA ASN A 52 -12.34 9.77 -0.29
C ASN A 52 -12.45 11.04 0.53
N LYS A 53 -12.06 12.20 0.01
CA LYS A 53 -11.96 13.47 0.74
C LYS A 53 -11.20 13.31 2.05
N SER A 54 -10.09 12.58 1.97
CA SER A 54 -9.27 12.31 3.14
C SER A 54 -8.71 13.61 3.70
N ASN A 55 -8.71 13.71 5.03
CA ASN A 55 -8.14 14.85 5.73
C ASN A 55 -6.64 14.97 5.44
N ALA A 56 -6.10 16.19 5.56
CA ALA A 56 -4.68 16.45 5.43
C ALA A 56 -3.85 15.80 6.56
N ASN A 57 -4.52 15.22 7.57
CA ASN A 57 -3.87 14.56 8.69
C ASN A 57 -3.45 13.14 8.28
N GLU A 58 -2.17 13.02 8.01
CA GLU A 58 -1.49 11.75 7.81
C GLU A 58 -0.89 11.30 9.14
N SER A 59 -1.15 10.06 9.54
CA SER A 59 -0.41 9.41 10.61
C SER A 59 0.61 8.44 10.04
N LEU A 60 1.84 8.49 10.55
CA LEU A 60 2.92 7.56 10.21
C LEU A 60 3.30 6.74 11.43
N GLU A 61 3.24 5.41 11.28
CA GLU A 61 3.76 4.46 12.26
C GLU A 61 4.95 3.70 11.66
N ASN A 62 6.10 3.71 12.35
CA ASN A 62 7.20 2.82 12.01
C ASN A 62 7.00 1.49 12.77
N LEU A 63 6.75 0.42 12.03
CA LEU A 63 6.45 -0.92 12.57
C LEU A 63 7.70 -1.78 12.77
N GLY A 64 8.89 -1.22 12.53
CA GLY A 64 10.15 -1.91 12.69
C GLY A 64 10.66 -2.56 11.41
N SER A 65 11.71 -3.35 11.55
CA SER A 65 12.40 -3.98 10.43
C SER A 65 12.61 -5.47 10.65
N THR A 66 12.75 -6.19 9.57
CA THR A 66 13.14 -7.61 9.57
C THR A 66 14.09 -7.91 8.43
N SER A 67 14.79 -9.04 8.53
CA SER A 67 15.66 -9.53 7.46
C SER A 67 14.96 -10.66 6.73
N ILE A 68 14.90 -10.57 5.42
CA ILE A 68 14.35 -11.60 4.54
C ILE A 68 15.40 -12.04 3.53
N TYR A 69 15.42 -13.32 3.19
CA TYR A 69 16.24 -13.80 2.10
C TYR A 69 15.55 -13.53 0.77
N SER A 70 16.23 -12.83 -0.11
CA SER A 70 15.77 -12.56 -1.47
C SER A 70 16.43 -13.53 -2.44
N GLU A 71 15.65 -14.44 -3.01
CA GLU A 71 16.15 -15.34 -4.07
C GLU A 71 16.62 -14.56 -5.30
N PHE A 72 15.97 -13.45 -5.61
CA PHE A 72 16.32 -12.61 -6.74
C PHE A 72 17.71 -11.99 -6.62
N TYR A 73 18.09 -11.52 -5.43
CA TYR A 73 19.41 -10.96 -5.16
C TYR A 73 20.39 -11.98 -4.62
N ASN A 74 19.94 -13.19 -4.32
CA ASN A 74 20.72 -14.25 -3.67
C ASN A 74 21.42 -13.76 -2.40
N THR A 75 20.70 -12.97 -1.60
CA THR A 75 21.23 -12.37 -0.37
C THR A 75 20.11 -12.03 0.61
N THR A 76 20.49 -11.78 1.86
CA THR A 76 19.57 -11.26 2.88
C THR A 76 19.41 -9.75 2.72
N VAL A 77 18.16 -9.29 2.69
CA VAL A 77 17.79 -7.88 2.59
C VAL A 77 17.06 -7.47 3.85
N ASN A 78 17.44 -6.33 4.42
CA ASN A 78 16.69 -5.71 5.50
C ASN A 78 15.57 -4.87 4.92
N VAL A 79 14.34 -5.16 5.35
CA VAL A 79 13.16 -4.39 5.01
C VAL A 79 12.64 -3.66 6.25
N ASN A 80 12.12 -2.45 6.07
CA ASN A 80 11.49 -1.67 7.13
C ASN A 80 10.04 -1.41 6.76
N PHE A 81 9.14 -1.50 7.75
CA PHE A 81 7.71 -1.33 7.56
C PHE A 81 7.26 0.04 8.07
N GLU A 82 6.69 0.80 7.18
CA GLU A 82 6.02 2.06 7.48
C GLU A 82 4.55 1.93 7.16
N LYS A 83 3.69 2.32 8.08
CA LYS A 83 2.25 2.37 7.89
C LYS A 83 1.79 3.81 7.90
N TYR A 84 1.21 4.23 6.80
CA TYR A 84 0.55 5.52 6.63
C TYR A 84 -0.96 5.33 6.72
N THR A 85 -1.63 6.18 7.48
CA THR A 85 -3.09 6.19 7.54
C THR A 85 -3.58 7.60 7.23
N PHE A 86 -4.49 7.67 6.27
CA PHE A 86 -5.18 8.90 5.87
C PHE A 86 -6.65 8.75 6.23
N ASP A 87 -7.05 9.44 7.27
CA ASP A 87 -8.42 9.40 7.75
C ASP A 87 -9.37 10.13 6.81
N SER A 88 -10.62 9.71 6.80
CA SER A 88 -11.70 10.39 6.11
C SER A 88 -12.93 10.42 7.01
N ASP A 89 -13.59 11.58 7.07
CA ASP A 89 -14.82 11.76 7.82
C ASP A 89 -16.05 11.15 7.11
N GLU A 90 -15.88 10.72 5.86
CA GLU A 90 -16.96 10.17 5.05
C GLU A 90 -16.94 8.63 5.03
N ASN A 91 -18.01 8.01 5.50
CA ASN A 91 -18.31 6.58 5.35
C ASN A 91 -17.21 5.60 5.81
N ASN A 92 -16.40 5.98 6.81
CA ASN A 92 -15.29 5.15 7.28
C ASN A 92 -14.35 4.71 6.13
N SER A 93 -14.08 5.64 5.21
CA SER A 93 -13.31 5.41 3.98
C SER A 93 -11.83 5.75 4.13
N GLU A 94 -11.20 5.34 5.23
CA GLU A 94 -9.76 5.53 5.44
C GLU A 94 -8.94 4.90 4.33
N ILE A 95 -7.75 5.46 4.10
CA ILE A 95 -6.73 4.85 3.25
C ILE A 95 -5.58 4.41 4.14
N VAL A 96 -5.18 3.16 4.05
CA VAL A 96 -4.03 2.59 4.76
C VAL A 96 -2.99 2.15 3.73
N HIS A 97 -1.78 2.69 3.86
CA HIS A 97 -0.65 2.31 3.02
C HIS A 97 0.48 1.70 3.84
N TYR A 98 0.79 0.43 3.58
CA TYR A 98 2.00 -0.22 4.06
C TYR A 98 3.11 -0.06 3.02
N LYS A 99 4.07 0.81 3.31
CA LYS A 99 5.27 1.04 2.52
C LYS A 99 6.39 0.17 3.06
N ILE A 100 6.83 -0.78 2.25
CA ILE A 100 7.88 -1.71 2.65
C ILE A 100 9.21 -1.23 2.05
N ILE A 101 9.99 -0.51 2.83
CA ILE A 101 11.29 0.01 2.40
C ILE A 101 12.23 -1.16 2.09
N ASN A 102 12.88 -1.12 0.92
CA ASN A 102 13.67 -2.20 0.33
C ASN A 102 12.89 -3.49 0.01
N GLY A 103 11.57 -3.51 0.19
CA GLY A 103 10.74 -4.63 -0.21
C GLY A 103 10.66 -4.79 -1.73
N GLY A 104 10.70 -6.02 -2.22
CA GLY A 104 10.56 -6.37 -3.64
C GLY A 104 9.11 -6.74 -4.00
N HIS A 105 8.96 -7.49 -5.10
CA HIS A 105 7.67 -8.03 -5.56
C HIS A 105 7.36 -9.34 -4.83
N TRP A 106 7.02 -9.25 -3.53
CA TRP A 106 6.76 -10.43 -2.68
C TRP A 106 5.40 -10.31 -2.02
N TRP A 107 4.84 -11.46 -1.64
CA TRP A 107 3.57 -11.51 -0.92
C TRP A 107 3.75 -11.33 0.58
N ASP A 108 4.71 -12.05 1.19
CA ASP A 108 5.01 -11.97 2.61
C ASP A 108 6.41 -11.42 2.86
N TYR A 109 6.48 -10.36 3.65
CA TYR A 109 7.73 -9.68 4.00
C TYR A 109 8.20 -10.00 5.42
N SER A 110 7.41 -10.72 6.23
CA SER A 110 7.75 -10.97 7.61
C SER A 110 7.20 -12.30 8.11
N SER A 111 7.94 -12.94 9.01
CA SER A 111 7.47 -14.05 9.84
C SER A 111 6.69 -13.58 11.06
N ASP A 112 6.77 -12.29 11.41
CA ASP A 112 5.97 -11.71 12.48
C ASP A 112 4.49 -11.76 12.12
N LYS A 113 3.71 -12.37 13.02
CA LYS A 113 2.27 -12.57 12.82
C LYS A 113 1.53 -11.27 12.49
N HIS A 114 1.93 -10.14 13.10
CA HIS A 114 1.27 -8.85 12.92
C HIS A 114 1.66 -8.15 11.61
N LEU A 115 2.80 -8.52 11.03
CA LEU A 115 3.30 -7.95 9.78
C LEU A 115 3.12 -8.90 8.59
N LYS A 116 2.46 -10.05 8.79
CA LYS A 116 2.06 -10.91 7.66
C LYS A 116 0.99 -10.25 6.83
N THR A 117 1.17 -10.26 5.53
CA THR A 117 0.20 -9.70 4.58
C THR A 117 -1.21 -10.23 4.79
N SER A 118 -1.34 -11.53 5.06
CA SER A 118 -2.64 -12.15 5.35
C SER A 118 -3.32 -11.59 6.60
N THR A 119 -2.57 -11.30 7.66
CA THR A 119 -3.10 -10.67 8.88
C THR A 119 -3.52 -9.22 8.61
N ILE A 120 -2.67 -8.45 7.94
CA ILE A 120 -2.97 -7.06 7.54
C ILE A 120 -4.27 -7.00 6.73
N LEU A 121 -4.41 -7.88 5.74
CA LEU A 121 -5.62 -7.97 4.91
C LEU A 121 -6.85 -8.31 5.76
N TRP A 122 -6.75 -9.33 6.64
CA TRP A 122 -7.86 -9.73 7.48
C TRP A 122 -8.32 -8.61 8.43
N ASP A 123 -7.38 -7.95 9.10
CA ASP A 123 -7.67 -6.87 10.04
C ASP A 123 -8.34 -5.70 9.32
N PHE A 124 -7.86 -5.33 8.15
CA PHE A 124 -8.44 -4.27 7.33
C PHE A 124 -9.87 -4.63 6.87
N PHE A 125 -10.05 -5.79 6.27
CA PHE A 125 -11.37 -6.20 5.77
C PHE A 125 -12.38 -6.42 6.88
N SER A 126 -11.95 -6.95 8.04
CA SER A 126 -12.83 -7.13 9.20
C SER A 126 -13.35 -5.79 9.74
N LYS A 127 -12.51 -4.75 9.72
CA LYS A 127 -12.88 -3.39 10.12
C LYS A 127 -13.88 -2.76 9.16
N HIS A 128 -13.80 -3.08 7.87
CA HIS A 128 -14.60 -2.47 6.80
C HIS A 128 -15.65 -3.40 6.20
N SER A 129 -15.95 -4.52 6.85
CA SER A 129 -17.04 -5.41 6.41
C SER A 129 -18.38 -4.67 6.46
N LYS A 130 -19.15 -4.75 5.37
CA LYS A 130 -20.55 -4.32 5.40
C LYS A 130 -21.33 -5.27 6.31
N GLN A 131 -21.94 -4.75 7.33
CA GLN A 131 -22.94 -5.46 8.13
C GLN A 131 -24.21 -5.64 7.32
#